data_4d219d94ae973e6101da49389ee60fed
#
_entry.id   4d219d94ae973e6101da49389ee60fed
#
_cell.length_a   1.000
_cell.length_b   1.000
_cell.length_c   1.000
_cell.angle_alpha   90.00
_cell.angle_beta   90.00
_cell.angle_gamma   90.00
#
_symmetry.space_group_name_H-M   'P 1'
#
loop_
_entity.id
_entity.type
_entity.pdbx_description
1 polymer ?
#
loop_
_entity_poly.entity_id
_entity_poly.type
_entity_poly.pdbx_seq_one_letter_code
_entity_poly.pdbx_strand_id
1 'polypeptide(L)'
;PKDMTYWHEMVERILKHYDRKVTIAVVGKYVELQDAYISITEALKHAAVANESELKIKWVNAENIEAPETDMQKIMEGVDGILVPGGFGDRGIEGKIKAVQYARENKVPFFGICLGMQCAVIEYARNVCGLENANSAEFVADCKYPVIDLMPEQVSVEDKGGTMRLGLYPCKVYPGTL
;
A
#
# COMPACT_ATOMS: atom_id res chain seq x y z
N PRO A 1 -16.82 -37.64 -5.52
CA PRO A 1 -17.22 -36.32 -5.03
C PRO A 1 -15.96 -35.55 -4.64
N LYS A 2 -15.88 -34.25 -5.03
CA LYS A 2 -14.79 -33.38 -4.58
C LYS A 2 -14.98 -33.14 -3.08
N ASP A 3 -13.90 -33.19 -2.32
CA ASP A 3 -13.92 -32.79 -0.92
C ASP A 3 -14.16 -31.27 -0.84
N MET A 4 -15.27 -30.88 -0.22
CA MET A 4 -15.71 -29.48 -0.06
C MET A 4 -15.58 -29.01 1.38
N THR A 5 -14.98 -29.79 2.26
CA THR A 5 -14.89 -29.50 3.69
C THR A 5 -14.30 -28.11 3.96
N TYR A 6 -13.17 -27.78 3.32
CA TYR A 6 -12.53 -26.47 3.43
C TYR A 6 -13.46 -25.30 3.10
N TRP A 7 -14.25 -25.46 2.02
CA TRP A 7 -15.18 -24.41 1.58
C TRP A 7 -16.37 -24.24 2.54
N HIS A 8 -16.86 -25.34 3.11
CA HIS A 8 -17.90 -25.29 4.13
C HIS A 8 -17.41 -24.57 5.38
N GLU A 9 -16.23 -24.93 5.88
CA GLU A 9 -15.62 -24.27 7.03
C GLU A 9 -15.38 -22.77 6.78
N MET A 10 -14.96 -22.40 5.58
CA MET A 10 -14.77 -20.99 5.22
C MET A 10 -16.10 -20.22 5.24
N VAL A 11 -17.17 -20.80 4.69
CA VAL A 11 -18.49 -20.17 4.70
C VAL A 11 -19.00 -20.02 6.13
N GLU A 12 -18.84 -21.05 6.98
CA GLU A 12 -19.22 -20.97 8.40
C GLU A 12 -18.48 -19.84 9.12
N ARG A 13 -17.19 -19.66 8.87
CA ARG A 13 -16.40 -18.54 9.42
C ARG A 13 -16.89 -17.19 8.92
N ILE A 14 -17.24 -17.06 7.63
CA ILE A 14 -17.77 -15.81 7.06
C ILE A 14 -19.09 -15.40 7.73
N LEU A 15 -19.93 -16.37 8.08
CA LEU A 15 -21.25 -16.15 8.70
C LEU A 15 -21.17 -15.93 10.22
N LYS A 16 -20.02 -16.19 10.82
CA LYS A 16 -19.81 -16.05 12.26
C LYS A 16 -19.57 -14.58 12.63
N HIS A 17 -20.14 -14.14 13.72
CA HIS A 17 -19.81 -12.87 14.35
C HIS A 17 -18.53 -12.99 15.19
N TYR A 18 -17.68 -11.97 15.10
CA TYR A 18 -16.44 -11.89 15.86
C TYR A 18 -16.43 -10.64 16.75
N ASP A 19 -16.03 -10.81 18.01
CA ASP A 19 -15.89 -9.69 18.94
C ASP A 19 -14.68 -8.80 18.63
N ARG A 20 -13.64 -9.41 18.06
CA ARG A 20 -12.42 -8.70 17.63
C ARG A 20 -12.72 -7.87 16.40
N LYS A 21 -12.54 -6.54 16.51
CA LYS A 21 -12.69 -5.59 15.40
C LYS A 21 -11.33 -5.09 14.95
N VAL A 22 -11.13 -5.00 13.65
CA VAL A 22 -9.91 -4.48 13.03
C VAL A 22 -10.28 -3.41 12.01
N THR A 23 -9.72 -2.23 12.16
CA THR A 23 -9.91 -1.11 11.24
C THR A 23 -8.67 -0.92 10.39
N ILE A 24 -8.81 -1.10 9.07
CA ILE A 24 -7.74 -0.87 8.10
C ILE A 24 -8.02 0.42 7.33
N ALA A 25 -7.09 1.38 7.40
CA ALA A 25 -7.14 2.55 6.53
C ALA A 25 -6.59 2.18 5.15
N VAL A 26 -7.42 2.36 4.12
CA VAL A 26 -7.00 2.25 2.71
C VAL A 26 -6.78 3.66 2.17
N VAL A 27 -5.50 4.01 1.98
CA VAL A 27 -5.10 5.35 1.54
C VAL A 27 -4.88 5.35 0.04
N GLY A 28 -5.82 5.89 -0.70
CA GLY A 28 -5.83 5.86 -2.17
C GLY A 28 -6.41 7.11 -2.80
N LYS A 29 -6.42 7.18 -4.13
CA LYS A 29 -6.99 8.32 -4.87
C LYS A 29 -8.42 8.10 -5.38
N TYR A 30 -8.87 6.85 -5.46
CA TYR A 30 -10.20 6.48 -5.98
C TYR A 30 -11.15 6.01 -4.89
N VAL A 31 -11.03 6.57 -3.69
CA VAL A 31 -11.78 6.11 -2.51
C VAL A 31 -13.29 6.32 -2.60
N GLU A 32 -13.73 7.25 -3.44
CA GLU A 32 -15.14 7.47 -3.73
C GLU A 32 -15.72 6.41 -4.68
N LEU A 33 -14.89 5.80 -5.52
CA LEU A 33 -15.24 4.73 -6.43
C LEU A 33 -14.69 3.41 -5.88
N GLN A 34 -15.36 2.84 -4.88
CA GLN A 34 -14.89 1.67 -4.16
C GLN A 34 -14.67 0.43 -5.04
N ASP A 35 -15.35 0.33 -6.16
CA ASP A 35 -15.16 -0.75 -7.15
C ASP A 35 -13.76 -0.78 -7.73
N ALA A 36 -13.04 0.36 -7.75
CA ALA A 36 -11.63 0.41 -8.16
C ALA A 36 -10.72 -0.42 -7.24
N TYR A 37 -11.17 -0.70 -6.02
CA TYR A 37 -10.42 -1.45 -4.99
C TYR A 37 -11.09 -2.76 -4.58
N ILE A 38 -12.00 -3.30 -5.41
CA ILE A 38 -12.77 -4.50 -5.07
C ILE A 38 -11.87 -5.68 -4.68
N SER A 39 -10.78 -5.92 -5.41
CA SER A 39 -9.85 -7.01 -5.11
C SER A 39 -9.18 -6.84 -3.75
N ILE A 40 -8.85 -5.61 -3.36
CA ILE A 40 -8.28 -5.30 -2.05
C ILE A 40 -9.31 -5.51 -0.95
N THR A 41 -10.52 -5.04 -1.18
CA THR A 41 -11.65 -5.23 -0.24
C THR A 41 -11.90 -6.71 0.02
N GLU A 42 -11.99 -7.52 -1.03
CA GLU A 42 -12.21 -8.96 -0.90
C GLU A 42 -11.01 -9.66 -0.22
N ALA A 43 -9.78 -9.29 -0.57
CA ALA A 43 -8.59 -9.84 0.08
C ALA A 43 -8.57 -9.52 1.59
N LEU A 44 -8.91 -8.28 1.97
CA LEU A 44 -9.01 -7.88 3.38
C LEU A 44 -10.14 -8.62 4.12
N LYS A 45 -11.29 -8.85 3.47
CA LYS A 45 -12.38 -9.67 4.05
C LYS A 45 -11.92 -11.10 4.31
N HIS A 46 -11.27 -11.72 3.33
CA HIS A 46 -10.73 -13.08 3.48
C HIS A 46 -9.69 -13.15 4.62
N ALA A 47 -8.83 -12.15 4.71
CA ALA A 47 -7.84 -12.06 5.79
C ALA A 47 -8.51 -11.90 7.17
N ALA A 48 -9.54 -11.08 7.27
CA ALA A 48 -10.28 -10.87 8.51
C ALA A 48 -10.95 -12.17 8.98
N VAL A 49 -11.62 -12.89 8.08
CA VAL A 49 -12.22 -14.21 8.35
C VAL A 49 -11.18 -15.22 8.81
N ALA A 50 -10.03 -15.27 8.13
CA ALA A 50 -8.94 -16.18 8.50
C ALA A 50 -8.34 -15.86 9.89
N ASN A 51 -8.41 -14.60 10.32
CA ASN A 51 -7.94 -14.12 11.62
C ASN A 51 -9.06 -13.92 12.65
N GLU A 52 -10.26 -14.46 12.40
CA GLU A 52 -11.42 -14.42 13.30
C GLU A 52 -11.72 -12.99 13.79
N SER A 53 -11.80 -12.05 12.85
CA SER A 53 -11.96 -10.64 13.12
C SER A 53 -13.04 -10.02 12.22
N GLU A 54 -13.74 -9.02 12.75
CA GLU A 54 -14.64 -8.16 11.98
C GLU A 54 -13.86 -7.01 11.37
N LEU A 55 -13.92 -6.87 10.05
CA LEU A 55 -13.20 -5.84 9.29
C LEU A 55 -14.02 -4.55 9.18
N LYS A 56 -13.39 -3.43 9.50
CA LYS A 56 -13.82 -2.09 9.10
C LYS A 56 -12.79 -1.48 8.17
N ILE A 57 -13.20 -1.03 6.99
CA ILE A 57 -12.32 -0.28 6.08
C ILE A 57 -12.60 1.21 6.28
N LYS A 58 -11.54 1.97 6.55
CA LYS A 58 -11.55 3.43 6.59
C LYS A 58 -10.92 3.95 5.31
N TRP A 59 -11.74 4.49 4.43
CA TRP A 59 -11.28 5.07 3.18
C TRP A 59 -10.66 6.45 3.42
N VAL A 60 -9.43 6.65 2.96
CA VAL A 60 -8.71 7.92 3.10
C VAL A 60 -8.26 8.38 1.72
N ASN A 61 -8.74 9.55 1.29
CA ASN A 61 -8.29 10.15 0.04
C ASN A 61 -6.88 10.73 0.23
N ALA A 62 -5.92 10.21 -0.54
CA ALA A 62 -4.51 10.60 -0.45
C ALA A 62 -4.29 12.09 -0.79
N GLU A 63 -5.05 12.65 -1.74
CA GLU A 63 -4.96 14.06 -2.11
C GLU A 63 -5.37 14.99 -0.94
N ASN A 64 -6.38 14.57 -0.16
CA ASN A 64 -6.87 15.36 0.97
C ASN A 64 -5.90 15.43 2.16
N ILE A 65 -4.88 14.59 2.18
CA ILE A 65 -3.89 14.55 3.26
C ILE A 65 -2.51 15.06 2.84
N GLU A 66 -2.37 15.59 1.62
CA GLU A 66 -1.10 16.16 1.15
C GLU A 66 -0.70 17.44 1.90
N ALA A 67 -1.69 18.25 2.28
CA ALA A 67 -1.43 19.53 2.92
C ALA A 67 -0.59 19.37 4.21
N PRO A 68 0.44 20.22 4.42
CA PRO A 68 1.33 20.12 5.58
C PRO A 68 0.59 20.21 6.91
N GLU A 69 -0.47 21.01 6.97
CA GLU A 69 -1.31 21.25 8.16
C GLU A 69 -2.28 20.11 8.48
N THR A 70 -2.32 19.07 7.65
CA THR A 70 -3.25 17.95 7.87
C THR A 70 -2.93 17.22 9.18
N ASP A 71 -3.93 17.14 10.05
CA ASP A 71 -3.85 16.40 11.31
C ASP A 71 -3.99 14.89 11.07
N MET A 72 -2.85 14.23 10.86
CA MET A 72 -2.80 12.79 10.62
C MET A 72 -3.23 11.98 11.83
N GLN A 73 -3.04 12.47 13.05
CA GLN A 73 -3.50 11.77 14.26
C GLN A 73 -5.01 11.65 14.27
N LYS A 74 -5.71 12.73 13.95
CA LYS A 74 -7.17 12.74 13.88
C LYS A 74 -7.69 11.86 12.74
N ILE A 75 -7.03 11.91 11.58
CA ILE A 75 -7.42 11.10 10.42
C ILE A 75 -7.21 9.63 10.68
N MET A 76 -6.14 9.23 11.35
CA MET A 76 -5.80 7.83 11.62
C MET A 76 -6.29 7.34 12.99
N GLU A 77 -7.10 8.13 13.68
CA GLU A 77 -7.69 7.70 14.97
C GLU A 77 -8.48 6.40 14.81
N GLY A 78 -8.17 5.42 15.67
CA GLY A 78 -8.81 4.12 15.70
C GLY A 78 -8.44 3.20 14.52
N VAL A 79 -7.35 3.47 13.82
CA VAL A 79 -6.82 2.62 12.74
C VAL A 79 -5.80 1.64 13.30
N ASP A 80 -6.00 0.34 13.02
CA ASP A 80 -5.12 -0.74 13.44
C ASP A 80 -4.06 -1.11 12.40
N GLY A 81 -4.25 -0.69 11.14
CA GLY A 81 -3.30 -0.92 10.06
C GLY A 81 -3.56 -0.01 8.87
N ILE A 82 -2.52 0.29 8.10
CA ILE A 82 -2.59 1.16 6.93
C ILE A 82 -2.18 0.37 5.69
N LEU A 83 -3.02 0.43 4.66
CA LEU A 83 -2.77 -0.15 3.35
C LEU A 83 -2.74 0.97 2.30
N VAL A 84 -1.64 1.02 1.53
CA VAL A 84 -1.54 1.90 0.36
C VAL A 84 -1.57 1.03 -0.90
N PRO A 85 -2.63 1.12 -1.71
CA PRO A 85 -2.80 0.30 -2.90
C PRO A 85 -1.89 0.73 -4.05
N GLY A 86 -1.86 -0.10 -5.07
CA GLY A 86 -1.27 0.22 -6.37
C GLY A 86 -2.01 1.36 -7.09
N GLY A 87 -1.37 1.92 -8.08
CA GLY A 87 -1.92 2.98 -8.92
C GLY A 87 -0.87 3.56 -9.84
N PHE A 88 -1.29 4.48 -10.71
CA PHE A 88 -0.43 5.18 -11.65
C PHE A 88 -0.61 6.69 -11.53
N GLY A 89 0.40 7.44 -12.00
CA GLY A 89 0.43 8.90 -11.98
C GLY A 89 0.77 9.49 -10.63
N ASP A 90 0.90 10.79 -10.60
CA ASP A 90 1.50 11.60 -9.55
C ASP A 90 0.52 12.11 -8.48
N ARG A 91 -0.80 12.02 -8.73
CA ARG A 91 -1.80 12.53 -7.77
C ARG A 91 -1.81 11.74 -6.47
N GLY A 92 -1.78 12.47 -5.36
CA GLY A 92 -1.87 11.89 -4.03
C GLY A 92 -0.58 11.17 -3.58
N ILE A 93 0.54 11.35 -4.27
CA ILE A 93 1.82 10.69 -3.91
C ILE A 93 2.32 11.17 -2.56
N GLU A 94 2.36 12.49 -2.34
CA GLU A 94 2.85 13.04 -1.08
C GLU A 94 1.94 12.67 0.09
N GLY A 95 0.63 12.57 -0.14
CA GLY A 95 -0.30 12.07 0.87
C GLY A 95 -0.06 10.59 1.23
N LYS A 96 0.25 9.74 0.24
CA LYS A 96 0.64 8.34 0.49
C LYS A 96 1.94 8.25 1.27
N ILE A 97 2.96 9.04 0.90
CA ILE A 97 4.23 9.13 1.62
C ILE A 97 4.00 9.57 3.07
N LYS A 98 3.12 10.56 3.29
CA LYS A 98 2.75 11.03 4.62
C LYS A 98 2.04 9.96 5.45
N ALA A 99 1.19 9.14 4.82
CA ALA A 99 0.56 8.00 5.49
C ALA A 99 1.58 6.92 5.89
N VAL A 100 2.60 6.67 5.05
CA VAL A 100 3.72 5.78 5.37
C VAL A 100 4.52 6.32 6.55
N GLN A 101 4.86 7.61 6.53
CA GLN A 101 5.57 8.28 7.64
C GLN A 101 4.81 8.13 8.95
N TYR A 102 3.50 8.41 8.92
CA TYR A 102 2.65 8.22 10.08
C TYR A 102 2.70 6.78 10.61
N ALA A 103 2.57 5.80 9.72
CA ALA A 103 2.63 4.39 10.09
C ALA A 103 3.95 4.03 10.78
N ARG A 104 5.08 4.45 10.21
CA ARG A 104 6.42 4.19 10.75
C ARG A 104 6.62 4.85 12.12
N GLU A 105 6.29 6.14 12.24
CA GLU A 105 6.51 6.90 13.48
C GLU A 105 5.61 6.45 14.64
N ASN A 106 4.38 6.04 14.32
CA ASN A 106 3.41 5.57 15.32
C ASN A 106 3.36 4.05 15.46
N LYS A 107 4.25 3.31 14.76
CA LYS A 107 4.33 1.84 14.81
C LYS A 107 3.03 1.15 14.42
N VAL A 108 2.28 1.75 13.51
CA VAL A 108 1.07 1.15 12.93
C VAL A 108 1.50 0.20 11.82
N PRO A 109 1.01 -1.05 11.79
CA PRO A 109 1.26 -1.99 10.71
C PRO A 109 0.97 -1.38 9.35
N PHE A 110 1.90 -1.52 8.41
CA PHE A 110 1.81 -0.94 7.07
C PHE A 110 1.96 -2.01 5.98
N PHE A 111 1.16 -1.91 4.93
CA PHE A 111 1.30 -2.72 3.74
C PHE A 111 1.16 -1.87 2.48
N GLY A 112 2.21 -1.83 1.66
CA GLY A 112 2.25 -1.12 0.38
C GLY A 112 2.22 -2.08 -0.80
N ILE A 113 1.27 -1.90 -1.70
CA ILE A 113 1.13 -2.71 -2.92
C ILE A 113 1.62 -1.88 -4.10
N CYS A 114 2.59 -2.39 -4.90
CA CYS A 114 3.11 -1.74 -6.09
C CYS A 114 3.54 -0.28 -5.79
N LEU A 115 2.77 0.72 -6.22
CA LEU A 115 3.01 2.13 -5.91
C LEU A 115 3.10 2.41 -4.40
N GLY A 116 2.29 1.71 -3.58
CA GLY A 116 2.35 1.86 -2.12
C GLY A 116 3.70 1.41 -1.54
N MET A 117 4.30 0.36 -2.08
CA MET A 117 5.66 -0.06 -1.72
C MET A 117 6.69 0.96 -2.18
N GLN A 118 6.55 1.51 -3.38
CA GLN A 118 7.43 2.57 -3.89
C GLN A 118 7.37 3.83 -3.00
N CYS A 119 6.18 4.24 -2.58
CA CYS A 119 6.00 5.34 -1.62
C CYS A 119 6.72 5.06 -0.29
N ALA A 120 6.72 3.81 0.18
CA ALA A 120 7.43 3.43 1.40
C ALA A 120 8.96 3.54 1.24
N VAL A 121 9.49 3.13 0.10
CA VAL A 121 10.93 3.30 -0.23
C VAL A 121 11.30 4.78 -0.27
N ILE A 122 10.48 5.62 -0.90
CA ILE A 122 10.71 7.07 -0.99
C ILE A 122 10.66 7.70 0.41
N GLU A 123 9.66 7.36 1.22
CA GLU A 123 9.55 7.86 2.60
C GLU A 123 10.78 7.53 3.42
N TYR A 124 11.18 6.27 3.40
CA TYR A 124 12.34 5.80 4.16
C TYR A 124 13.64 6.48 3.70
N ALA A 125 13.83 6.63 2.39
CA ALA A 125 14.96 7.33 1.83
C ALA A 125 15.03 8.78 2.30
N ARG A 126 13.90 9.50 2.29
CA ARG A 126 13.83 10.91 2.72
C ARG A 126 14.04 11.07 4.22
N ASN A 127 13.28 10.33 5.03
CA ASN A 127 13.13 10.63 6.45
C ASN A 127 14.03 9.80 7.36
N VAL A 128 14.54 8.67 6.88
CA VAL A 128 15.44 7.80 7.66
C VAL A 128 16.86 7.87 7.13
N CYS A 129 17.05 7.81 5.81
CA CYS A 129 18.39 7.87 5.20
C CYS A 129 18.89 9.30 4.97
N GLY A 130 18.06 10.34 5.17
CA GLY A 130 18.44 11.74 4.98
C GLY A 130 18.68 12.12 3.51
N LEU A 131 18.14 11.37 2.55
CA LEU A 131 18.23 11.68 1.13
C LEU A 131 17.13 12.69 0.77
N GLU A 132 17.34 13.93 1.11
CA GLU A 132 16.37 15.00 0.85
C GLU A 132 15.92 15.01 -0.61
N ASN A 133 14.62 15.09 -0.84
CA ASN A 133 13.99 15.05 -2.16
C ASN A 133 14.16 13.73 -2.94
N ALA A 134 14.52 12.62 -2.29
CA ALA A 134 14.46 11.31 -2.93
C ALA A 134 13.07 11.06 -3.52
N ASN A 135 13.01 10.49 -4.73
CA ASN A 135 11.74 10.30 -5.43
C ASN A 135 11.83 9.16 -6.44
N SER A 136 10.73 8.91 -7.14
CA SER A 136 10.70 8.11 -8.36
C SER A 136 11.01 8.98 -9.57
N ALA A 137 11.84 8.48 -10.49
CA ALA A 137 12.07 9.11 -11.77
C ALA A 137 10.80 9.20 -12.65
N GLU A 138 9.77 8.41 -12.33
CA GLU A 138 8.46 8.52 -12.98
C GLU A 138 7.75 9.84 -12.63
N PHE A 139 7.93 10.34 -11.38
CA PHE A 139 7.27 11.56 -10.91
C PHE A 139 8.13 12.81 -11.08
N VAL A 140 9.44 12.65 -10.90
CA VAL A 140 10.42 13.74 -11.02
C VAL A 140 11.60 13.25 -11.83
N ALA A 141 11.61 13.56 -13.13
CA ALA A 141 12.61 13.07 -14.09
C ALA A 141 14.07 13.43 -13.69
N ASP A 142 14.28 14.67 -13.21
CA ASP A 142 15.59 15.16 -12.79
C ASP A 142 15.84 15.04 -11.28
N CYS A 143 15.30 13.97 -10.67
CA CYS A 143 15.44 13.73 -9.25
C CYS A 143 16.89 13.48 -8.86
N LYS A 144 17.39 14.20 -7.84
CA LYS A 144 18.77 14.02 -7.35
C LYS A 144 19.03 12.61 -6.80
N TYR A 145 18.02 12.01 -6.20
CA TYR A 145 18.07 10.66 -5.63
C TYR A 145 16.90 9.82 -6.15
N PRO A 146 17.02 9.27 -7.39
CA PRO A 146 15.97 8.42 -7.96
C PRO A 146 16.04 7.03 -7.31
N VAL A 147 15.35 6.88 -6.18
CA VAL A 147 15.31 5.60 -5.44
C VAL A 147 14.37 4.57 -6.08
N ILE A 148 13.51 5.03 -6.97
CA ILE A 148 12.71 4.23 -7.89
C ILE A 148 13.02 4.73 -9.30
N ASP A 149 13.49 3.84 -10.16
CA ASP A 149 13.90 4.18 -11.52
C ASP A 149 13.65 3.02 -12.48
N LEU A 150 13.79 3.30 -13.77
CA LEU A 150 13.75 2.28 -14.82
C LEU A 150 14.97 1.36 -14.72
N MET A 151 14.75 0.09 -14.97
CA MET A 151 15.87 -0.85 -15.12
C MET A 151 16.67 -0.49 -16.38
N PRO A 152 18.01 -0.66 -16.37
CA PRO A 152 18.86 -0.30 -17.52
C PRO A 152 18.37 -0.90 -18.83
N GLU A 153 17.85 -2.12 -18.81
CA GLU A 153 17.35 -2.83 -19.99
C GLU A 153 16.02 -2.25 -20.52
N GLN A 154 15.37 -1.40 -19.74
CA GLN A 154 14.07 -0.80 -20.10
C GLN A 154 14.18 0.66 -20.52
N VAL A 155 15.33 1.28 -20.39
CA VAL A 155 15.54 2.70 -20.74
C VAL A 155 15.28 2.95 -22.24
N SER A 156 15.58 1.98 -23.11
CA SER A 156 15.40 2.08 -24.56
C SER A 156 14.09 1.52 -25.09
N VAL A 157 13.16 1.14 -24.22
CA VAL A 157 11.87 0.56 -24.64
C VAL A 157 10.88 1.66 -25.01
N GLU A 158 10.53 1.73 -26.31
CA GLU A 158 9.57 2.70 -26.84
C GLU A 158 8.12 2.22 -26.64
N ASP A 159 7.84 0.95 -26.89
CA ASP A 159 6.52 0.33 -26.75
C ASP A 159 6.31 -0.21 -25.33
N LYS A 160 5.57 0.55 -24.50
CA LYS A 160 5.38 0.25 -23.05
C LYS A 160 4.33 -0.82 -22.86
N GLY A 161 4.05 -1.77 -23.19
CA GLY A 161 3.02 -2.79 -22.90
C GLY A 161 3.61 -4.02 -22.21
N GLY A 162 3.48 -5.15 -22.85
CA GLY A 162 4.02 -6.41 -22.35
C GLY A 162 5.55 -6.43 -22.19
N THR A 163 6.27 -5.58 -22.93
CA THR A 163 7.72 -5.39 -22.87
C THR A 163 8.22 -4.80 -21.55
N MET A 164 7.35 -4.07 -20.82
CA MET A 164 7.65 -3.49 -19.51
C MET A 164 7.34 -4.47 -18.35
N ARG A 165 6.88 -5.66 -18.63
CA ARG A 165 6.62 -6.65 -17.58
C ARG A 165 7.95 -7.20 -17.07
N LEU A 166 8.12 -7.06 -15.77
CA LEU A 166 9.21 -7.73 -15.05
C LEU A 166 8.69 -9.12 -14.67
N GLY A 167 9.46 -10.14 -14.98
CA GLY A 167 9.19 -11.49 -14.54
C GLY A 167 9.78 -11.77 -13.16
N LEU A 168 10.34 -12.95 -13.00
CA LEU A 168 11.06 -13.34 -11.79
C LEU A 168 12.44 -12.67 -11.75
N TYR A 169 12.65 -11.78 -10.78
CA TYR A 169 13.95 -11.20 -10.50
C TYR A 169 14.46 -11.64 -9.14
N PRO A 170 15.74 -12.02 -9.02
CA PRO A 170 16.33 -12.39 -7.74
C PRO A 170 16.44 -11.18 -6.83
N CYS A 171 15.90 -11.28 -5.61
CA CYS A 171 16.06 -10.29 -4.56
C CYS A 171 16.98 -10.86 -3.47
N LYS A 172 18.14 -10.24 -3.27
CA LYS A 172 19.07 -10.62 -2.22
C LYS A 172 18.79 -9.80 -0.97
N VAL A 173 18.23 -10.45 0.04
CA VAL A 173 18.03 -9.82 1.36
C VAL A 173 19.30 -9.97 2.17
N TYR A 174 19.78 -8.88 2.76
CA TYR A 174 20.94 -8.92 3.65
C TYR A 174 20.55 -9.41 5.06
N PRO A 175 21.40 -10.24 5.71
CA PRO A 175 21.14 -10.69 7.08
C PRO A 175 21.00 -9.51 8.04
N GLY A 176 20.05 -9.59 8.97
CA GLY A 176 19.81 -8.54 9.97
C GLY A 176 18.86 -7.42 9.53
N THR A 177 18.30 -7.50 8.34
CA THR A 177 17.15 -6.68 7.94
C THR A 177 15.83 -7.37 8.33
N LEU A 178 14.80 -6.58 8.64
CA LEU A 178 13.46 -7.08 8.99
C LEU A 178 12.75 -7.63 7.74
#